data_5566ae0ba4e6a732e92cf6dfb3ca055e
#
_entry.id   5566ae0ba4e6a732e92cf6dfb3ca055e
#
_cell.length_a   1.000
_cell.length_b   1.000
_cell.length_c   1.000
_cell.angle_alpha   90.00
_cell.angle_beta   90.00
_cell.angle_gamma   90.00
#
_symmetry.space_group_name_H-M   'P 1'
#
loop_
_entity.id
_entity.type
_entity.pdbx_description
1 polymer ?
#
loop_
_entity_poly.entity_id
_entity_poly.type
_entity_poly.pdbx_seq_one_letter_code
_entity_poly.pdbx_strand_id
1 'polypeptide(L)' 'MNKELLNNINKILTTTMGIDRIKKNLNINTDVVEFCKNKILDKNCNIYKQGKNYYCEIDNIIITINSYSFTIITAHIKK' A
#
# COMPACT_ATOMS: atom_id res chain seq x y z
N MET A 1 12.18 5.06 9.30
CA MET A 1 10.96 5.67 8.75
C MET A 1 11.24 6.13 7.32
N ASN A 2 10.39 5.80 6.39
CA ASN A 2 10.64 6.11 4.98
C ASN A 2 9.86 7.35 4.55
N LYS A 3 10.52 8.51 4.67
CA LYS A 3 9.89 9.78 4.35
C LYS A 3 9.61 9.96 2.85
N GLU A 4 10.38 9.28 2.00
CA GLU A 4 10.18 9.39 0.55
C GLU A 4 8.78 8.95 0.14
N LEU A 5 8.32 7.81 0.67
CA LEU A 5 6.98 7.34 0.37
C LEU A 5 5.93 8.31 0.91
N LEU A 6 6.10 8.79 2.14
CA LEU A 6 5.15 9.71 2.74
C LEU A 6 5.10 11.03 1.99
N ASN A 7 6.23 11.53 1.49
CA ASN A 7 6.28 12.76 0.72
C ASN A 7 5.59 12.61 -0.64
N ASN A 8 5.44 11.39 -1.12
CA ASN A 8 4.81 11.09 -2.42
C ASN A 8 3.47 10.39 -2.27
N ILE A 9 2.85 10.50 -1.11
CA ILE A 9 1.61 9.77 -0.81
C ILE A 9 0.50 10.08 -1.83
N ASN A 10 0.48 11.30 -2.37
CA ASN A 10 -0.53 11.70 -3.33
C ASN A 10 -0.29 11.13 -4.73
N LYS A 11 0.86 10.52 -4.96
CA LYS A 11 1.18 9.87 -6.23
C LYS A 11 0.79 8.41 -6.28
N ILE A 12 0.36 7.86 -5.15
CA ILE A 12 -0.01 6.45 -5.07
C ILE A 12 -1.22 6.16 -5.95
N LEU A 13 -1.10 5.11 -6.74
CA LEU A 13 -2.14 4.69 -7.67
C LEU A 13 -2.13 3.16 -7.78
N THR A 14 -3.12 2.61 -8.45
CA THR A 14 -3.17 1.18 -8.74
C THR A 14 -3.84 0.96 -10.08
N THR A 15 -3.66 -0.23 -10.65
CA THR A 15 -4.30 -0.61 -11.90
C THR A 15 -5.70 -1.14 -11.64
N THR A 16 -6.53 -1.21 -12.71
CA THR A 16 -7.88 -1.77 -12.60
C THR A 16 -7.85 -3.21 -12.07
N MET A 17 -6.92 -4.01 -12.58
CA MET A 17 -6.76 -5.39 -12.10
C MET A 17 -6.29 -5.42 -10.65
N GLY A 18 -5.43 -4.48 -10.29
CA GLY A 18 -4.95 -4.37 -8.92
C GLY A 18 -6.07 -4.04 -7.94
N ILE A 19 -7.00 -3.16 -8.35
CA ILE A 19 -8.14 -2.80 -7.51
C ILE A 19 -8.95 -4.06 -7.14
N ASP A 20 -9.30 -4.85 -8.13
CA ASP A 20 -10.11 -6.04 -7.90
C ASP A 20 -9.38 -7.05 -7.03
N ARG A 21 -8.09 -7.25 -7.29
CA ARG A 21 -7.27 -8.17 -6.51
C ARG A 21 -7.17 -7.76 -5.06
N ILE A 22 -6.92 -6.48 -4.82
CA ILE A 22 -6.75 -5.95 -3.45
C ILE A 22 -8.07 -6.03 -2.69
N LYS A 23 -9.18 -5.65 -3.34
CA LYS A 23 -10.50 -5.76 -2.70
C LYS A 23 -10.80 -7.19 -2.27
N LYS A 24 -10.48 -8.14 -3.12
CA LYS A 24 -10.69 -9.55 -2.81
C LYS A 24 -9.77 -10.02 -1.69
N ASN A 25 -8.50 -9.66 -1.76
CA ASN A 25 -7.51 -10.09 -0.76
C ASN A 25 -7.82 -9.53 0.63
N LEU A 26 -8.29 -8.30 0.70
CA LEU A 26 -8.58 -7.63 1.96
C LEU A 26 -10.05 -7.69 2.36
N ASN A 27 -10.90 -8.20 1.47
CA ASN A 27 -12.34 -8.28 1.70
C ASN A 27 -12.93 -6.90 2.01
N ILE A 28 -12.63 -5.90 1.17
CA ILE A 28 -13.10 -4.54 1.32
C ILE A 28 -13.88 -4.10 0.09
N ASN A 29 -14.81 -3.13 0.27
CA ASN A 29 -15.62 -2.57 -0.80
C ASN A 29 -15.43 -1.06 -0.95
N THR A 30 -14.41 -0.51 -0.33
CA THR A 30 -14.12 0.91 -0.39
C THR A 30 -13.09 1.21 -1.47
N ASP A 31 -12.81 2.51 -1.69
CA ASP A 31 -11.75 2.94 -2.59
C ASP A 31 -10.40 2.37 -2.12
N VAL A 32 -9.78 1.56 -2.96
CA VAL A 32 -8.54 0.85 -2.61
C VAL A 32 -7.41 1.83 -2.34
N VAL A 33 -7.27 2.86 -3.20
CA VAL A 33 -6.18 3.82 -3.06
C VAL A 33 -6.33 4.60 -1.76
N GLU A 34 -7.53 5.08 -1.46
CA GLU A 34 -7.78 5.80 -0.21
C GLU A 34 -7.57 4.91 1.00
N PHE A 35 -8.04 3.67 0.93
CA PHE A 35 -7.83 2.72 2.01
C PHE A 35 -6.34 2.53 2.30
N CYS A 36 -5.56 2.30 1.24
CA CYS A 36 -4.11 2.09 1.38
C CYS A 36 -3.41 3.35 1.88
N LYS A 37 -3.79 4.53 1.37
CA LYS A 37 -3.20 5.79 1.84
C LYS A 37 -3.43 5.98 3.34
N ASN A 38 -4.64 5.72 3.80
CA ASN A 38 -4.96 5.88 5.21
C ASN A 38 -4.14 4.93 6.08
N LYS A 39 -3.92 3.71 5.62
CA LYS A 39 -3.08 2.76 6.34
C LYS A 39 -1.63 3.20 6.38
N ILE A 40 -1.12 3.67 5.25
CA ILE A 40 0.28 4.13 5.16
C ILE A 40 0.53 5.35 6.03
N LEU A 41 -0.46 6.25 6.13
CA LEU A 41 -0.34 7.46 6.93
C LEU A 41 -0.50 7.22 8.43
N ASP A 42 -0.94 6.04 8.83
CA ASP A 42 -1.06 5.71 10.25
C ASP A 42 0.32 5.70 10.89
N LYS A 43 0.44 6.32 12.06
CA LYS A 43 1.71 6.42 12.77
C LYS A 43 2.29 5.06 13.16
N ASN A 44 1.46 4.05 13.25
CA ASN A 44 1.88 2.69 13.60
C ASN A 44 2.31 1.87 12.39
N CYS A 45 2.19 2.43 11.18
CA CYS A 45 2.58 1.73 9.97
C CYS A 45 4.10 1.58 9.89
N ASN A 46 4.55 0.34 9.75
CA ASN A 46 5.96 0.06 9.56
C ASN A 46 6.27 0.07 8.07
N ILE A 47 7.02 1.07 7.63
CA ILE A 47 7.36 1.25 6.22
C ILE A 47 8.85 0.97 6.02
N TYR A 48 9.17 0.07 5.11
CA TYR A 48 10.56 -0.18 4.75
C TYR A 48 10.67 -0.44 3.25
N LYS A 49 11.85 -0.20 2.71
CA LYS A 49 12.14 -0.42 1.29
C LYS A 49 13.06 -1.64 1.17
N GLN A 50 12.71 -2.51 0.26
CA GLN A 50 13.53 -3.67 -0.05
C GLN A 50 13.50 -3.90 -1.55
N GLY A 51 14.67 -3.88 -2.19
CA GLY A 51 14.74 -3.96 -3.64
C GLY A 51 14.06 -2.76 -4.29
N LYS A 52 13.12 -3.00 -5.17
CA LYS A 52 12.41 -1.97 -5.92
C LYS A 52 11.08 -1.56 -5.29
N ASN A 53 10.77 -2.10 -4.12
CA ASN A 53 9.45 -1.93 -3.54
C ASN A 53 9.50 -1.37 -2.13
N TYR A 54 8.47 -0.61 -1.77
CA TYR A 54 8.15 -0.27 -0.39
C TYR A 54 7.18 -1.32 0.15
N TYR A 55 7.36 -1.69 1.40
CA TYR A 55 6.47 -2.59 2.12
C TYR A 55 5.92 -1.84 3.33
N CYS A 56 4.60 -1.82 3.45
CA CYS A 56 3.93 -1.11 4.54
C CYS A 56 3.12 -2.13 5.34
N GLU A 57 3.49 -2.32 6.59
CA GLU A 57 2.85 -3.30 7.47
C GLU A 57 2.09 -2.60 8.58
N ILE A 58 0.79 -2.84 8.64
CA ILE A 58 -0.07 -2.31 9.67
C ILE A 58 -1.36 -3.14 9.75
N ASP A 59 -1.89 -3.30 10.97
CA ASP A 59 -3.16 -4.02 11.20
C ASP A 59 -3.20 -5.40 10.53
N ASN A 60 -2.06 -6.08 10.53
CA ASN A 60 -1.94 -7.41 9.95
C ASN A 60 -2.08 -7.42 8.42
N ILE A 61 -1.87 -6.27 7.80
CA ILE A 61 -1.93 -6.09 6.35
C ILE A 61 -0.55 -5.72 5.84
N ILE A 62 -0.16 -6.25 4.68
CA ILE A 62 1.06 -5.85 3.98
C ILE A 62 0.66 -5.22 2.65
N ILE A 63 1.09 -3.98 2.44
CA ILE A 63 0.88 -3.25 1.19
C ILE A 63 2.22 -3.13 0.48
N THR A 64 2.29 -3.58 -0.76
CA THR A 64 3.51 -3.54 -1.57
C THR A 64 3.35 -2.47 -2.65
N ILE A 65 4.29 -1.52 -2.71
CA ILE A 65 4.23 -0.38 -3.62
C ILE A 65 5.55 -0.30 -4.39
N ASN A 66 5.47 -0.15 -5.72
CA ASN A 66 6.67 0.06 -6.53
C ASN A 66 7.28 1.41 -6.19
N SER A 67 8.59 1.44 -5.91
CA SER A 67 9.25 2.67 -5.44
C SER A 67 9.52 3.68 -6.56
N TYR A 68 9.41 3.29 -7.81
CA TYR A 68 9.64 4.20 -8.93
C TYR A 68 8.34 4.85 -9.41
N SER A 69 7.29 4.07 -9.53
CA SER A 69 6.01 4.55 -10.07
C SER A 69 4.97 4.84 -8.98
N PHE A 70 5.23 4.44 -7.74
CA PHE A 70 4.29 4.52 -6.62
C PHE A 70 2.99 3.78 -6.90
N THR A 71 3.07 2.74 -7.74
CA THR A 71 1.93 1.89 -8.03
C THR A 71 1.81 0.81 -6.94
N ILE A 72 0.60 0.66 -6.40
CA ILE A 72 0.34 -0.42 -5.46
C ILE A 72 0.34 -1.72 -6.26
N ILE A 73 1.29 -2.60 -5.96
CA ILE A 73 1.42 -3.88 -6.63
C ILE A 73 0.39 -4.86 -6.07
N THR A 74 0.32 -4.92 -4.75
CA THR A 74 -0.64 -5.79 -4.07
C THR A 74 -0.79 -5.36 -2.63
N ALA A 75 -1.87 -5.81 -2.01
CA ALA A 75 -2.07 -5.70 -0.58
C ALA A 75 -2.79 -6.96 -0.14
N HIS A 76 -2.37 -7.51 0.98
CA HIS A 76 -2.96 -8.76 1.47
C HIS A 76 -2.84 -8.85 2.97
N ILE A 77 -3.63 -9.77 3.55
CA ILE A 77 -3.60 -10.01 4.97
C ILE A 77 -2.41 -10.90 5.30
N LYS A 78 -1.63 -10.48 6.28
CA LYS A 78 -0.46 -11.23 6.73
C LYS A 78 -0.94 -12.47 7.49
N LYS A 79 -0.35 -13.61 7.16
CA LYS A 79 -0.69 -14.86 7.84
C LYS A 79 0.32 -15.21 8.90
#